data_01bd3ff230d5b0774e06f73a800c909a
#
_entry.id   01bd3ff230d5b0774e06f73a800c909a
#
_cell.length_a   1.000
_cell.length_b   1.000
_cell.length_c   1.000
_cell.angle_alpha   90.00
_cell.angle_beta   90.00
_cell.angle_gamma   90.00
#
_symmetry.space_group_name_H-M   'P 1'
#
loop_
_entity.id
_entity.type
_entity.pdbx_description
1 polymer ?
#
loop_
_entity_poly.entity_id
_entity_poly.type
_entity_poly.pdbx_seq_one_letter_code
_entity_poly.pdbx_strand_id
1 'polypeptide(L)'
;MCGIAGFTTLDHAVPRGRIAGALGTIRHRGPDQQGFHESELVALGAARLSIIDLENGDQPMFANGGDVVIAFNGEIYNHGELRADLEKRGHRFRSRCDTEVVLRAFLEWDTEAFGRLRGMFAVALWTESKRRLVLARDRMGIKPLYIAHRGRDLYFGSELKTILHHPEIPRRLDLNGLSLYLSLNWTPAPYTLVEGIEKVWPGEFVEWQDGELFRAPYWTLRFEPESRWTVGDAKERLEELLRASVREHLIADVPLGIWSSGGLDSSTILHYAAEEAPGLKTFSVSFRGASHDESPWFREVAKKYGTEHHEFDLNPEQDLPATIERMVHYLDEPTADAGALPVWYLAEMTRRHVTVALSGEGADELFGGYLTYRADALAARAQPKCWRGRNPSI
;
A
#
# COMPACT_ATOMS: atom_id res chain seq x y z
N MET A 1 -7.73 4.08 4.29
CA MET A 1 -7.16 3.68 2.97
C MET A 1 -8.27 3.05 2.16
N CYS A 2 -8.35 3.33 0.87
CA CYS A 2 -9.32 2.69 -0.01
C CYS A 2 -9.13 1.16 -0.08
N GLY A 3 -10.07 0.48 -0.71
CA GLY A 3 -9.96 -0.92 -1.09
C GLY A 3 -10.65 -1.16 -2.42
N ILE A 4 -10.14 -2.07 -3.22
CA ILE A 4 -10.73 -2.49 -4.48
C ILE A 4 -11.07 -3.98 -4.45
N ALA A 5 -12.08 -4.36 -5.21
CA ALA A 5 -12.44 -5.75 -5.43
C ALA A 5 -13.08 -5.92 -6.82
N GLY A 6 -13.00 -7.11 -7.36
CA GLY A 6 -13.67 -7.43 -8.60
C GLY A 6 -13.41 -8.85 -9.07
N PHE A 7 -14.09 -9.20 -10.12
CA PHE A 7 -13.92 -10.48 -10.80
C PHE A 7 -14.34 -10.38 -12.26
N THR A 8 -13.78 -11.25 -13.08
CA THR A 8 -14.26 -11.49 -14.46
C THR A 8 -14.98 -12.82 -14.51
N THR A 9 -15.89 -12.96 -15.46
CA THR A 9 -16.49 -14.26 -15.83
C THR A 9 -16.53 -14.35 -17.33
N LEU A 10 -16.25 -15.52 -17.89
CA LEU A 10 -16.31 -15.71 -19.33
C LEU A 10 -17.39 -16.71 -19.74
N ASP A 11 -17.57 -17.75 -18.96
CA ASP A 11 -18.47 -18.85 -19.28
C ASP A 11 -19.86 -18.70 -18.60
N HIS A 12 -20.02 -17.68 -17.74
CA HIS A 12 -21.24 -17.44 -16.99
C HIS A 12 -21.56 -15.93 -16.96
N ALA A 13 -22.83 -15.60 -16.82
CA ALA A 13 -23.19 -14.21 -16.59
C ALA A 13 -22.68 -13.71 -15.22
N VAL A 14 -22.23 -12.47 -15.15
CA VAL A 14 -21.85 -11.82 -13.89
C VAL A 14 -23.01 -11.90 -12.91
N PRO A 15 -22.83 -12.56 -11.74
CA PRO A 15 -23.89 -12.61 -10.73
C PRO A 15 -24.14 -11.23 -10.15
N ARG A 16 -25.32 -10.68 -10.42
CA ARG A 16 -25.70 -9.32 -9.99
C ARG A 16 -25.61 -9.15 -8.47
N GLY A 17 -25.02 -8.03 -8.04
CA GLY A 17 -24.89 -7.65 -6.65
C GLY A 17 -23.82 -8.44 -5.87
N ARG A 18 -23.13 -9.43 -6.46
CA ARG A 18 -22.08 -10.18 -5.78
C ARG A 18 -20.89 -9.27 -5.42
N ILE A 19 -20.55 -8.33 -6.29
CA ILE A 19 -19.49 -7.36 -6.03
C ILE A 19 -19.79 -6.48 -4.81
N ALA A 20 -21.05 -6.10 -4.60
CA ALA A 20 -21.43 -5.32 -3.41
C ALA A 20 -21.17 -6.08 -2.11
N GLY A 21 -21.39 -7.40 -2.08
CA GLY A 21 -21.04 -8.26 -0.95
C GLY A 21 -19.53 -8.33 -0.71
N ALA A 22 -18.73 -8.51 -1.76
CA ALA A 22 -17.27 -8.51 -1.67
C ALA A 22 -16.74 -7.17 -1.16
N LEU A 23 -17.22 -6.03 -1.68
CA LEU A 23 -16.88 -4.70 -1.18
C LEU A 23 -17.33 -4.48 0.27
N GLY A 24 -18.45 -5.05 0.67
CA GLY A 24 -18.95 -5.02 2.05
C GLY A 24 -17.94 -5.57 3.05
N THR A 25 -17.14 -6.60 2.67
CA THR A 25 -16.11 -7.20 3.53
C THR A 25 -14.94 -6.26 3.83
N ILE A 26 -14.71 -5.24 2.98
CA ILE A 26 -13.63 -4.26 3.11
C ILE A 26 -14.12 -2.83 3.37
N ARG A 27 -15.35 -2.68 3.88
CA ARG A 27 -15.93 -1.36 4.18
C ARG A 27 -15.08 -0.54 5.15
N HIS A 28 -14.37 -1.20 6.06
CA HIS A 28 -13.45 -0.55 7.00
C HIS A 28 -12.32 0.22 6.32
N ARG A 29 -11.92 -0.18 5.10
CA ARG A 29 -10.88 0.53 4.33
C ARG A 29 -11.39 1.84 3.74
N GLY A 30 -12.64 1.87 3.32
CA GLY A 30 -13.24 3.03 2.66
C GLY A 30 -14.65 3.28 3.15
N PRO A 31 -14.81 3.94 4.32
CA PRO A 31 -16.11 4.16 4.94
C PRO A 31 -16.95 5.25 4.26
N ASP A 32 -16.32 6.12 3.45
CA ASP A 32 -16.95 7.34 2.95
C ASP A 32 -17.84 7.09 1.72
N GLN A 33 -17.40 6.17 0.83
CA GLN A 33 -18.16 5.86 -0.38
C GLN A 33 -17.89 4.42 -0.83
N GLN A 34 -18.90 3.73 -1.32
CA GLN A 34 -18.78 2.48 -2.05
C GLN A 34 -19.46 2.61 -3.40
N GLY A 35 -18.77 2.21 -4.45
CA GLY A 35 -19.32 2.16 -5.79
C GLY A 35 -18.77 0.98 -6.57
N PHE A 36 -19.55 0.53 -7.54
CA PHE A 36 -19.17 -0.59 -8.40
C PHE A 36 -19.72 -0.43 -9.82
N HIS A 37 -19.14 -1.16 -10.73
CA HIS A 37 -19.58 -1.35 -12.10
C HIS A 37 -19.77 -2.84 -12.36
N GLU A 38 -20.86 -3.18 -13.04
CA GLU A 38 -21.15 -4.54 -13.51
C GLU A 38 -21.47 -4.49 -15.01
N SER A 39 -20.78 -5.31 -15.80
CA SER A 39 -21.10 -5.56 -17.21
C SER A 39 -21.33 -7.05 -17.45
N GLU A 40 -21.31 -7.49 -18.70
CA GLU A 40 -21.50 -8.91 -19.02
C GLU A 40 -20.34 -9.80 -18.55
N LEU A 41 -19.12 -9.26 -18.51
CA LEU A 41 -17.88 -10.02 -18.29
C LEU A 41 -17.14 -9.62 -17.01
N VAL A 42 -17.43 -8.47 -16.44
CA VAL A 42 -16.70 -7.96 -15.29
C VAL A 42 -17.64 -7.36 -14.25
N ALA A 43 -17.28 -7.54 -12.99
CA ALA A 43 -17.75 -6.72 -11.90
C ALA A 43 -16.53 -6.20 -11.13
N LEU A 44 -16.46 -4.89 -10.92
CA LEU A 44 -15.39 -4.26 -10.17
C LEU A 44 -15.88 -3.04 -9.41
N GLY A 45 -15.19 -2.70 -8.33
CA GLY A 45 -15.56 -1.54 -7.54
C GLY A 45 -14.55 -1.18 -6.47
N ALA A 46 -14.86 -0.11 -5.75
CA ALA A 46 -14.02 0.43 -4.70
C ALA A 46 -14.83 0.79 -3.44
N ALA A 47 -14.19 0.60 -2.29
CA ALA A 47 -14.54 1.24 -1.04
C ALA A 47 -13.57 2.41 -0.85
N ARG A 48 -14.06 3.65 -0.84
CA ARG A 48 -13.26 4.88 -0.86
C ARG A 48 -13.13 5.50 0.52
N LEU A 49 -11.90 5.84 0.90
CA LEU A 49 -11.58 6.83 1.91
C LEU A 49 -11.19 8.12 1.16
N SER A 50 -11.97 9.17 1.32
CA SER A 50 -11.79 10.43 0.59
C SER A 50 -10.63 11.23 1.19
N ILE A 51 -9.56 11.45 0.41
CA ILE A 51 -8.36 12.19 0.83
C ILE A 51 -8.13 13.39 -0.08
N ILE A 52 -8.18 13.20 -1.42
CA ILE A 52 -8.04 14.25 -2.42
C ILE A 52 -9.34 14.36 -3.20
N ASP A 53 -9.81 15.60 -3.43
CA ASP A 53 -11.06 15.95 -4.10
C ASP A 53 -12.26 15.19 -3.51
N LEU A 54 -12.71 15.65 -2.34
CA LEU A 54 -13.75 14.97 -1.55
C LEU A 54 -15.07 14.85 -2.29
N GLU A 55 -15.37 15.80 -3.19
CA GLU A 55 -16.66 15.90 -3.88
C GLU A 55 -16.69 15.18 -5.23
N ASN A 56 -15.57 15.20 -5.99
CA ASN A 56 -15.54 14.69 -7.37
C ASN A 56 -14.67 13.44 -7.56
N GLY A 57 -14.18 12.87 -6.46
CA GLY A 57 -13.31 11.70 -6.48
C GLY A 57 -14.03 10.36 -6.39
N ASP A 58 -15.35 10.29 -6.61
CA ASP A 58 -16.12 9.05 -6.49
C ASP A 58 -15.63 7.95 -7.44
N GLN A 59 -15.62 6.71 -6.92
CA GLN A 59 -15.16 5.54 -7.65
C GLN A 59 -16.25 4.46 -7.77
N PRO A 60 -16.25 3.66 -8.87
CA PRO A 60 -15.28 3.69 -9.96
C PRO A 60 -15.45 4.93 -10.87
N MET A 61 -14.34 5.37 -11.50
CA MET A 61 -14.37 6.44 -12.50
C MET A 61 -14.46 5.87 -13.91
N PHE A 62 -15.01 6.69 -14.82
CA PHE A 62 -15.30 6.28 -16.19
C PHE A 62 -14.66 7.25 -17.19
N ALA A 63 -14.21 6.70 -18.32
CA ALA A 63 -13.75 7.46 -19.46
C ALA A 63 -14.32 6.91 -20.78
N ASN A 64 -14.15 7.68 -21.87
CA ASN A 64 -14.55 7.32 -23.23
C ASN A 64 -16.00 6.82 -23.32
N GLY A 65 -16.93 7.56 -22.68
CA GLY A 65 -18.35 7.19 -22.72
C GLY A 65 -18.71 5.94 -21.92
N GLY A 66 -17.84 5.52 -20.99
CA GLY A 66 -18.01 4.31 -20.19
C GLY A 66 -17.22 3.10 -20.68
N ASP A 67 -16.48 3.23 -21.78
CA ASP A 67 -15.65 2.14 -22.32
C ASP A 67 -14.49 1.76 -21.38
N VAL A 68 -13.94 2.72 -20.63
CA VAL A 68 -12.87 2.46 -19.67
C VAL A 68 -13.32 2.81 -18.26
N VAL A 69 -13.12 1.86 -17.34
CA VAL A 69 -13.51 1.96 -15.93
C VAL A 69 -12.30 1.72 -15.04
N ILE A 70 -12.12 2.54 -14.01
CA ILE A 70 -11.04 2.39 -13.02
C ILE A 70 -11.60 2.24 -11.60
N ALA A 71 -11.05 1.26 -10.86
CA ALA A 71 -11.10 1.19 -9.40
C ALA A 71 -9.66 1.30 -8.86
N PHE A 72 -9.46 2.16 -7.86
CA PHE A 72 -8.15 2.58 -7.42
C PHE A 72 -8.05 2.62 -5.89
N ASN A 73 -6.98 2.06 -5.36
CA ASN A 73 -6.58 2.15 -3.96
C ASN A 73 -5.16 2.68 -3.91
N GLY A 74 -4.98 3.97 -3.70
CA GLY A 74 -3.64 4.55 -3.70
C GLY A 74 -3.60 6.04 -3.52
N GLU A 75 -2.37 6.58 -3.67
CA GLU A 75 -2.02 7.99 -3.75
C GLU A 75 -0.90 8.15 -4.77
N ILE A 76 -1.09 9.04 -5.76
CA ILE A 76 -0.07 9.34 -6.77
C ILE A 76 0.51 10.72 -6.49
N TYR A 77 1.69 10.74 -5.92
CA TYR A 77 2.34 11.98 -5.44
C TYR A 77 2.74 12.94 -6.56
N ASN A 78 3.08 12.43 -7.74
CA ASN A 78 3.37 13.26 -8.91
C ASN A 78 2.15 13.53 -9.81
N HIS A 79 0.92 13.40 -9.29
CA HIS A 79 -0.29 13.58 -10.07
C HIS A 79 -0.39 14.97 -10.71
N GLY A 80 0.11 16.02 -10.04
CA GLY A 80 0.11 17.37 -10.59
C GLY A 80 1.00 17.52 -11.82
N GLU A 81 2.20 16.92 -11.81
CA GLU A 81 3.13 16.93 -12.96
C GLU A 81 2.55 16.15 -14.14
N LEU A 82 2.02 14.95 -13.86
CA LEU A 82 1.40 14.11 -14.88
C LEU A 82 0.16 14.78 -15.49
N ARG A 83 -0.65 15.42 -14.68
CA ARG A 83 -1.82 16.18 -15.13
C ARG A 83 -1.41 17.27 -16.13
N ALA A 84 -0.40 18.07 -15.78
CA ALA A 84 0.08 19.13 -16.65
C ALA A 84 0.62 18.60 -18.00
N ASP A 85 1.27 17.43 -18.01
CA ASP A 85 1.72 16.79 -19.26
C ASP A 85 0.53 16.26 -20.09
N LEU A 86 -0.44 15.61 -19.44
CA LEU A 86 -1.64 15.09 -20.09
C LEU A 86 -2.54 16.21 -20.66
N GLU A 87 -2.66 17.33 -19.97
CA GLU A 87 -3.39 18.51 -20.48
C GLU A 87 -2.74 19.09 -21.75
N LYS A 88 -1.42 19.15 -21.82
CA LYS A 88 -0.68 19.54 -23.04
C LYS A 88 -0.92 18.57 -24.21
N ARG A 89 -1.24 17.28 -23.93
CA ARG A 89 -1.59 16.28 -24.91
C ARG A 89 -3.07 16.28 -25.30
N GLY A 90 -3.85 17.21 -24.70
CA GLY A 90 -5.26 17.40 -25.02
C GLY A 90 -6.26 16.69 -24.12
N HIS A 91 -5.79 16.01 -23.07
CA HIS A 91 -6.70 15.43 -22.09
C HIS A 91 -7.42 16.51 -21.27
N ARG A 92 -8.69 16.26 -20.96
CA ARG A 92 -9.50 17.13 -20.12
C ARG A 92 -9.86 16.40 -18.83
N PHE A 93 -9.79 17.10 -17.72
CA PHE A 93 -10.10 16.60 -16.40
C PHE A 93 -11.40 17.20 -15.87
N ARG A 94 -12.13 16.43 -15.07
CA ARG A 94 -13.38 16.86 -14.40
C ARG A 94 -13.21 16.99 -12.90
N SER A 95 -12.20 16.32 -12.34
CA SER A 95 -11.86 16.32 -10.92
C SER A 95 -10.42 16.81 -10.71
N ARG A 96 -10.05 17.04 -9.45
CA ARG A 96 -8.65 17.27 -9.06
C ARG A 96 -8.00 15.99 -8.53
N CYS A 97 -8.76 14.89 -8.51
CA CYS A 97 -8.36 13.61 -7.94
C CYS A 97 -7.22 12.96 -8.75
N ASP A 98 -6.32 12.33 -8.06
CA ASP A 98 -5.21 11.55 -8.64
C ASP A 98 -5.72 10.31 -9.39
N THR A 99 -6.84 9.72 -8.97
CA THR A 99 -7.49 8.60 -9.67
C THR A 99 -7.80 8.95 -11.13
N GLU A 100 -8.30 10.17 -11.41
CA GLU A 100 -8.54 10.60 -12.79
C GLU A 100 -7.23 10.74 -13.57
N VAL A 101 -6.15 11.16 -12.90
CA VAL A 101 -4.83 11.24 -13.54
C VAL A 101 -4.34 9.85 -13.96
N VAL A 102 -4.50 8.83 -13.11
CA VAL A 102 -4.17 7.43 -13.47
C VAL A 102 -5.00 6.97 -14.65
N LEU A 103 -6.30 7.24 -14.65
CA LEU A 103 -7.20 6.88 -15.75
C LEU A 103 -6.76 7.53 -17.08
N ARG A 104 -6.46 8.83 -17.07
CA ARG A 104 -5.99 9.55 -18.26
C ARG A 104 -4.61 9.10 -18.72
N ALA A 105 -3.72 8.80 -17.77
CA ALA A 105 -2.40 8.23 -18.07
C ALA A 105 -2.50 6.87 -18.77
N PHE A 106 -3.41 6.02 -18.30
CA PHE A 106 -3.67 4.73 -18.96
C PHE A 106 -4.26 4.89 -20.36
N LEU A 107 -5.14 5.85 -20.59
CA LEU A 107 -5.67 6.15 -21.92
C LEU A 107 -4.59 6.63 -22.90
N GLU A 108 -3.58 7.35 -22.42
CA GLU A 108 -2.50 7.91 -23.23
C GLU A 108 -1.37 6.89 -23.47
N TRP A 109 -0.98 6.14 -22.44
CA TRP A 109 0.22 5.31 -22.47
C TRP A 109 -0.01 3.81 -22.20
N ASP A 110 -1.27 3.37 -22.06
CA ASP A 110 -1.63 2.00 -21.70
C ASP A 110 -0.82 1.54 -20.45
N THR A 111 -0.28 0.33 -20.44
CA THR A 111 0.49 -0.24 -19.32
C THR A 111 1.81 0.50 -19.04
N GLU A 112 2.36 1.23 -20.01
CA GLU A 112 3.54 2.08 -19.80
C GLU A 112 3.27 3.24 -18.82
N ALA A 113 2.01 3.58 -18.59
CA ALA A 113 1.60 4.56 -17.58
C ALA A 113 2.14 4.21 -16.20
N PHE A 114 2.14 2.94 -15.80
CA PHE A 114 2.54 2.53 -14.46
C PHE A 114 4.00 2.89 -14.13
N GLY A 115 4.88 2.82 -15.12
CA GLY A 115 6.28 3.24 -14.98
C GLY A 115 6.46 4.75 -14.71
N ARG A 116 5.46 5.58 -15.06
CA ARG A 116 5.46 7.03 -14.87
C ARG A 116 4.87 7.47 -13.54
N LEU A 117 4.09 6.61 -12.89
CA LEU A 117 3.48 6.89 -11.59
C LEU A 117 4.54 6.87 -10.49
N ARG A 118 4.53 7.88 -9.65
CA ARG A 118 5.27 7.94 -8.40
C ARG A 118 4.26 8.01 -7.25
N GLY A 119 4.11 6.88 -6.55
CA GLY A 119 3.10 6.74 -5.53
C GLY A 119 2.97 5.31 -5.01
N MET A 120 1.99 5.10 -4.19
CA MET A 120 1.60 3.81 -3.64
C MET A 120 0.22 3.44 -4.16
N PHE A 121 0.07 2.31 -4.84
CA PHE A 121 -1.20 1.97 -5.47
C PHE A 121 -1.44 0.48 -5.72
N ALA A 122 -2.73 0.14 -5.72
CA ALA A 122 -3.29 -1.02 -6.40
C ALA A 122 -4.43 -0.52 -7.29
N VAL A 123 -4.42 -0.89 -8.56
CA VAL A 123 -5.37 -0.39 -9.57
C VAL A 123 -5.97 -1.53 -10.36
N ALA A 124 -7.25 -1.38 -10.70
CA ALA A 124 -7.96 -2.22 -11.66
C ALA A 124 -8.55 -1.34 -12.76
N LEU A 125 -8.23 -1.64 -14.01
CA LEU A 125 -8.66 -0.91 -15.21
C LEU A 125 -9.33 -1.89 -16.16
N TRP A 126 -10.62 -1.69 -16.41
CA TRP A 126 -11.39 -2.47 -17.39
C TRP A 126 -11.62 -1.67 -18.67
N THR A 127 -11.40 -2.29 -19.83
CA THR A 127 -11.74 -1.74 -21.16
C THR A 127 -12.77 -2.65 -21.81
N GLU A 128 -14.01 -2.18 -21.87
CA GLU A 128 -15.16 -2.97 -22.34
C GLU A 128 -14.99 -3.40 -23.81
N SER A 129 -14.64 -2.48 -24.70
CA SER A 129 -14.46 -2.75 -26.13
C SER A 129 -13.34 -3.75 -26.44
N LYS A 130 -12.35 -3.86 -25.55
CA LYS A 130 -11.22 -4.80 -25.67
C LYS A 130 -11.42 -6.08 -24.83
N ARG A 131 -12.47 -6.14 -23.99
CA ARG A 131 -12.70 -7.23 -23.03
C ARG A 131 -11.45 -7.49 -22.17
N ARG A 132 -10.78 -6.43 -21.74
CA ARG A 132 -9.46 -6.45 -21.12
C ARG A 132 -9.50 -5.85 -19.73
N LEU A 133 -9.04 -6.63 -18.74
CA LEU A 133 -8.79 -6.15 -17.38
C LEU A 133 -7.28 -6.05 -17.15
N VAL A 134 -6.82 -4.90 -16.68
CA VAL A 134 -5.45 -4.69 -16.26
C VAL A 134 -5.42 -4.37 -14.77
N LEU A 135 -4.66 -5.15 -14.02
CA LEU A 135 -4.37 -4.93 -12.60
C LEU A 135 -2.91 -4.52 -12.47
N ALA A 136 -2.59 -3.55 -11.62
CA ALA A 136 -1.20 -3.21 -11.33
C ALA A 136 -1.00 -2.88 -9.85
N ARG A 137 0.20 -3.20 -9.34
CA ARG A 137 0.62 -2.93 -7.97
C ARG A 137 1.86 -2.05 -7.96
N ASP A 138 1.94 -1.12 -7.02
CA ASP A 138 3.04 -0.17 -6.92
C ASP A 138 4.42 -0.83 -6.77
N ARG A 139 5.47 -0.03 -6.99
CA ARG A 139 6.88 -0.49 -7.05
C ARG A 139 7.34 -1.23 -5.81
N MET A 140 6.90 -0.82 -4.61
CA MET A 140 7.29 -1.41 -3.34
C MET A 140 6.22 -2.34 -2.76
N GLY A 141 5.06 -2.48 -3.45
CA GLY A 141 3.94 -3.29 -2.99
C GLY A 141 3.27 -2.76 -1.72
N ILE A 142 3.28 -1.44 -1.51
CA ILE A 142 2.71 -0.78 -0.33
C ILE A 142 1.20 -1.02 -0.26
N LYS A 143 0.51 -0.92 -1.40
CA LYS A 143 -0.91 -1.27 -1.43
C LYS A 143 -1.10 -2.74 -1.74
N PRO A 144 -1.91 -3.46 -0.95
CA PRO A 144 -2.15 -4.88 -1.16
C PRO A 144 -2.99 -5.11 -2.42
N LEU A 145 -2.65 -6.17 -3.15
CA LEU A 145 -3.41 -6.67 -4.29
C LEU A 145 -3.24 -8.18 -4.38
N TYR A 146 -4.36 -8.88 -4.24
CA TYR A 146 -4.46 -10.33 -4.32
C TYR A 146 -5.23 -10.72 -5.58
N ILE A 147 -4.90 -11.88 -6.16
CA ILE A 147 -5.59 -12.48 -7.29
C ILE A 147 -5.84 -13.98 -7.08
N ALA A 148 -6.90 -14.49 -7.68
CA ALA A 148 -7.15 -15.91 -7.84
C ALA A 148 -7.63 -16.19 -9.27
N HIS A 149 -6.91 -17.02 -10.01
CA HIS A 149 -7.29 -17.45 -11.36
C HIS A 149 -7.91 -18.85 -11.31
N ARG A 150 -9.17 -18.98 -11.74
CA ARG A 150 -9.95 -20.22 -11.67
C ARG A 150 -10.58 -20.52 -13.02
N GLY A 151 -10.03 -21.50 -13.72
CA GLY A 151 -10.46 -21.77 -15.10
C GLY A 151 -10.12 -20.60 -15.99
N ARG A 152 -11.16 -19.90 -16.46
CA ARG A 152 -11.02 -18.67 -17.28
C ARG A 152 -11.39 -17.39 -16.54
N ASP A 153 -11.80 -17.49 -15.26
CA ASP A 153 -12.24 -16.38 -14.44
C ASP A 153 -11.10 -15.88 -13.56
N LEU A 154 -11.03 -14.57 -13.37
CA LEU A 154 -10.08 -13.91 -12.49
C LEU A 154 -10.83 -13.19 -11.37
N TYR A 155 -10.41 -13.41 -10.14
CA TYR A 155 -10.89 -12.71 -8.95
C TYR A 155 -9.75 -11.87 -8.40
N PHE A 156 -10.04 -10.66 -7.92
CA PHE A 156 -9.03 -9.80 -7.34
C PHE A 156 -9.57 -8.95 -6.19
N GLY A 157 -8.68 -8.50 -5.33
CA GLY A 157 -9.04 -7.60 -4.26
C GLY A 157 -7.88 -7.11 -3.41
N SER A 158 -8.16 -6.08 -2.62
CA SER A 158 -7.20 -5.51 -1.67
C SER A 158 -6.99 -6.39 -0.44
N GLU A 159 -7.92 -7.28 -0.13
CA GLU A 159 -7.85 -8.20 1.01
C GLU A 159 -8.36 -9.58 0.59
N LEU A 160 -7.82 -10.65 1.20
CA LEU A 160 -8.20 -12.04 0.91
C LEU A 160 -9.69 -12.28 1.07
N LYS A 161 -10.31 -11.64 2.07
CA LYS A 161 -11.74 -11.80 2.36
C LYS A 161 -12.65 -11.37 1.21
N THR A 162 -12.19 -10.47 0.33
CA THR A 162 -12.94 -10.09 -0.87
C THR A 162 -13.02 -11.22 -1.88
N ILE A 163 -11.91 -11.95 -2.06
CA ILE A 163 -11.82 -13.11 -2.94
C ILE A 163 -12.52 -14.31 -2.31
N LEU A 164 -12.32 -14.53 -1.01
CA LEU A 164 -12.97 -15.60 -0.25
C LEU A 164 -14.49 -15.42 -0.10
N HIS A 165 -15.03 -14.24 -0.42
CA HIS A 165 -16.48 -14.02 -0.51
C HIS A 165 -17.12 -14.85 -1.63
N HIS A 166 -16.36 -15.23 -2.64
CA HIS A 166 -16.85 -15.99 -3.78
C HIS A 166 -16.89 -17.48 -3.47
N PRO A 167 -18.06 -18.15 -3.64
CA PRO A 167 -18.22 -19.58 -3.30
C PRO A 167 -17.36 -20.52 -4.16
N GLU A 168 -16.92 -20.05 -5.33
CA GLU A 168 -16.07 -20.79 -6.26
C GLU A 168 -14.62 -20.91 -5.75
N ILE A 169 -14.23 -20.07 -4.78
CA ILE A 169 -12.88 -20.04 -4.21
C ILE A 169 -12.80 -20.98 -3.01
N PRO A 170 -11.99 -22.04 -3.05
CA PRO A 170 -11.86 -22.97 -1.94
C PRO A 170 -11.09 -22.34 -0.79
N ARG A 171 -11.55 -22.63 0.44
CA ARG A 171 -10.89 -22.22 1.66
C ARG A 171 -9.97 -23.34 2.15
N ARG A 172 -8.84 -23.52 1.47
CA ARG A 172 -7.83 -24.51 1.82
C ARG A 172 -6.53 -23.82 2.22
N LEU A 173 -5.86 -24.37 3.23
CA LEU A 173 -4.57 -23.89 3.67
C LEU A 173 -3.50 -24.25 2.63
N ASP A 174 -2.70 -23.26 2.20
CA ASP A 174 -1.50 -23.47 1.40
C ASP A 174 -0.33 -23.85 2.34
N LEU A 175 0.21 -25.06 2.18
CA LEU A 175 1.29 -25.56 3.03
C LEU A 175 2.63 -24.88 2.76
N ASN A 176 2.87 -24.38 1.54
CA ASN A 176 4.06 -23.59 1.24
C ASN A 176 3.98 -22.22 1.90
N GLY A 177 2.82 -21.55 1.79
CA GLY A 177 2.55 -20.30 2.50
C GLY A 177 2.70 -20.45 4.00
N LEU A 178 2.18 -21.55 4.59
CA LEU A 178 2.34 -21.85 6.02
C LEU A 178 3.81 -22.07 6.40
N SER A 179 4.57 -22.82 5.60
CA SER A 179 5.99 -23.06 5.84
C SER A 179 6.79 -21.75 5.82
N LEU A 180 6.50 -20.87 4.86
CA LEU A 180 7.12 -19.56 4.78
C LEU A 180 6.76 -18.68 5.98
N TYR A 181 5.49 -18.65 6.37
CA TYR A 181 5.06 -17.94 7.57
C TYR A 181 5.80 -18.39 8.83
N LEU A 182 5.88 -19.71 9.07
CA LEU A 182 6.58 -20.26 10.22
C LEU A 182 8.08 -20.01 10.21
N SER A 183 8.67 -19.79 9.02
CA SER A 183 10.11 -19.53 8.87
C SER A 183 10.47 -18.04 8.93
N LEU A 184 9.58 -17.17 8.41
CA LEU A 184 9.85 -15.75 8.18
C LEU A 184 8.98 -14.82 9.04
N ASN A 185 8.03 -15.36 9.81
CA ASN A 185 7.02 -14.62 10.57
C ASN A 185 5.99 -13.84 9.71
N TRP A 186 6.03 -14.00 8.40
CA TRP A 186 5.11 -13.43 7.42
C TRP A 186 5.12 -14.26 6.13
N THR A 187 4.15 -14.04 5.26
CA THR A 187 4.04 -14.75 3.98
C THR A 187 4.45 -13.81 2.83
N PRO A 188 5.64 -13.99 2.21
CA PRO A 188 6.11 -13.14 1.11
C PRO A 188 5.33 -13.36 -0.17
N ALA A 189 5.30 -12.35 -1.05
CA ALA A 189 4.76 -12.50 -2.40
C ALA A 189 5.54 -13.58 -3.18
N PRO A 190 4.89 -14.37 -4.05
CA PRO A 190 3.46 -14.30 -4.40
C PRO A 190 2.56 -15.09 -3.45
N TYR A 191 3.10 -15.77 -2.45
CA TYR A 191 2.39 -16.71 -1.60
C TYR A 191 1.37 -16.03 -0.68
N THR A 192 0.32 -16.78 -0.36
CA THR A 192 -0.63 -16.50 0.72
C THR A 192 -0.81 -17.77 1.56
N LEU A 193 -1.57 -17.68 2.64
CA LEU A 193 -1.98 -18.88 3.40
C LEU A 193 -3.17 -19.63 2.77
N VAL A 194 -3.71 -19.14 1.66
CA VAL A 194 -4.87 -19.74 0.99
C VAL A 194 -4.47 -20.29 -0.36
N GLU A 195 -4.69 -21.59 -0.58
CA GLU A 195 -4.39 -22.28 -1.82
C GLU A 195 -5.09 -21.61 -3.02
N GLY A 196 -4.30 -21.29 -4.06
CA GLY A 196 -4.81 -20.72 -5.30
C GLY A 196 -5.10 -19.22 -5.25
N ILE A 197 -4.73 -18.53 -4.15
CA ILE A 197 -4.72 -17.07 -4.08
C ILE A 197 -3.27 -16.59 -4.00
N GLU A 198 -2.92 -15.62 -4.83
CA GLU A 198 -1.58 -15.07 -4.91
C GLU A 198 -1.58 -13.55 -4.63
N LYS A 199 -0.48 -13.05 -4.09
CA LYS A 199 -0.16 -11.61 -4.08
C LYS A 199 0.44 -11.23 -5.42
N VAL A 200 -0.05 -10.17 -6.05
CA VAL A 200 0.62 -9.56 -7.19
C VAL A 200 1.98 -9.04 -6.72
N TRP A 201 3.04 -9.28 -7.50
CA TRP A 201 4.38 -8.82 -7.16
C TRP A 201 4.46 -7.28 -7.14
N PRO A 202 5.31 -6.70 -6.26
CA PRO A 202 5.67 -5.29 -6.37
C PRO A 202 6.21 -4.94 -7.75
N GLY A 203 5.73 -3.83 -8.34
CA GLY A 203 6.17 -3.39 -9.66
C GLY A 203 5.68 -4.23 -10.84
N GLU A 204 4.65 -5.05 -10.62
CA GLU A 204 4.05 -5.92 -11.64
C GLU A 204 2.68 -5.41 -12.09
N PHE A 205 2.34 -5.68 -13.34
CA PHE A 205 0.96 -5.68 -13.81
C PHE A 205 0.53 -7.06 -14.29
N VAL A 206 -0.76 -7.32 -14.16
CA VAL A 206 -1.45 -8.54 -14.60
C VAL A 206 -2.53 -8.12 -15.57
N GLU A 207 -2.56 -8.73 -16.73
CA GLU A 207 -3.57 -8.52 -17.74
C GLU A 207 -4.38 -9.80 -17.92
N TRP A 208 -5.70 -9.67 -17.85
CA TRP A 208 -6.64 -10.71 -18.21
C TRP A 208 -7.38 -10.29 -19.48
N GLN A 209 -7.38 -11.15 -20.47
CA GLN A 209 -8.13 -10.96 -21.70
C GLN A 209 -8.66 -12.30 -22.20
N ASP A 210 -9.96 -12.39 -22.42
CA ASP A 210 -10.66 -13.59 -22.94
C ASP A 210 -10.30 -14.90 -22.20
N GLY A 211 -10.00 -14.83 -20.89
CA GLY A 211 -9.67 -15.98 -20.05
C GLY A 211 -8.17 -16.28 -19.93
N GLU A 212 -7.34 -15.59 -20.68
CA GLU A 212 -5.88 -15.74 -20.63
C GLU A 212 -5.26 -14.68 -19.71
N LEU A 213 -4.20 -15.08 -18.99
CA LEU A 213 -3.43 -14.18 -18.14
C LEU A 213 -2.06 -13.92 -18.75
N PHE A 214 -1.71 -12.64 -18.81
CA PHE A 214 -0.35 -12.18 -19.06
C PHE A 214 0.15 -11.38 -17.84
N ARG A 215 1.42 -11.55 -17.48
CA ARG A 215 2.06 -10.86 -16.35
C ARG A 215 3.41 -10.31 -16.77
N ALA A 216 3.70 -9.08 -16.37
CA ALA A 216 5.00 -8.49 -16.63
C ALA A 216 5.39 -7.47 -15.56
N PRO A 217 6.68 -7.38 -15.19
CA PRO A 217 7.16 -6.29 -14.38
C PRO A 217 7.22 -5.01 -15.22
N TYR A 218 6.64 -3.92 -14.72
CA TYR A 218 6.87 -2.58 -15.26
C TYR A 218 8.03 -1.87 -14.54
N TRP A 219 8.43 -2.39 -13.38
CA TRP A 219 9.55 -1.91 -12.59
C TRP A 219 10.16 -3.04 -11.78
N THR A 220 11.49 -3.02 -11.63
CA THR A 220 12.24 -3.95 -10.78
C THR A 220 13.29 -3.21 -9.97
N LEU A 221 13.45 -3.58 -8.71
CA LEU A 221 14.51 -3.04 -7.86
C LEU A 221 15.87 -3.55 -8.38
N ARG A 222 16.79 -2.62 -8.64
CA ARG A 222 18.18 -2.93 -9.03
C ARG A 222 19.13 -2.31 -8.04
N PHE A 223 20.10 -3.10 -7.61
CA PHE A 223 21.20 -2.63 -6.77
C PHE A 223 22.42 -2.39 -7.66
N GLU A 224 22.65 -1.13 -8.02
CA GLU A 224 23.79 -0.69 -8.81
C GLU A 224 24.66 0.21 -7.91
N PRO A 225 25.68 -0.35 -7.21
CA PRO A 225 26.51 0.44 -6.30
C PRO A 225 27.26 1.55 -7.06
N GLU A 226 26.93 2.78 -6.77
CA GLU A 226 27.61 3.96 -7.28
C GLU A 226 28.86 4.26 -6.45
N SER A 227 30.02 3.83 -6.93
CA SER A 227 31.30 4.01 -6.22
C SER A 227 31.87 5.43 -6.27
N ARG A 228 31.23 6.33 -7.02
CA ARG A 228 31.74 7.69 -7.29
C ARG A 228 31.25 8.77 -6.31
N TRP A 229 30.23 8.47 -5.53
CA TRP A 229 29.66 9.43 -4.59
C TRP A 229 30.50 9.55 -3.33
N THR A 230 30.81 10.78 -2.93
CA THR A 230 31.33 11.04 -1.59
C THR A 230 30.19 11.00 -0.57
N VAL A 231 30.54 10.89 0.71
CA VAL A 231 29.53 11.01 1.80
C VAL A 231 28.83 12.36 1.76
N GLY A 232 29.53 13.43 1.32
CA GLY A 232 28.95 14.77 1.14
C GLY A 232 27.86 14.77 0.08
N ASP A 233 28.16 14.27 -1.14
CA ASP A 233 27.24 14.20 -2.26
C ASP A 233 26.00 13.36 -1.89
N ALA A 234 26.20 12.23 -1.21
CA ALA A 234 25.12 11.35 -0.78
C ALA A 234 24.18 12.05 0.23
N LYS A 235 24.75 12.79 1.20
CA LYS A 235 23.95 13.54 2.19
C LYS A 235 23.11 14.64 1.53
N GLU A 236 23.73 15.45 0.66
CA GLU A 236 23.03 16.53 -0.04
C GLU A 236 21.87 15.97 -0.87
N ARG A 237 22.13 14.91 -1.64
CA ARG A 237 21.10 14.28 -2.45
C ARG A 237 20.00 13.64 -1.63
N LEU A 238 20.34 13.01 -0.51
CA LEU A 238 19.37 12.42 0.41
C LEU A 238 18.47 13.50 1.02
N GLU A 239 19.04 14.63 1.44
CA GLU A 239 18.27 15.76 1.97
C GLU A 239 17.27 16.30 0.95
N GLU A 240 17.70 16.53 -0.31
CA GLU A 240 16.80 16.94 -1.39
C GLU A 240 15.64 15.97 -1.60
N LEU A 241 15.94 14.67 -1.66
CA LEU A 241 14.94 13.62 -1.90
C LEU A 241 13.95 13.49 -0.73
N LEU A 242 14.44 13.53 0.52
CA LEU A 242 13.57 13.46 1.69
C LEU A 242 12.65 14.67 1.78
N ARG A 243 13.18 15.88 1.59
CA ARG A 243 12.41 17.12 1.56
C ARG A 243 11.31 17.09 0.49
N ALA A 244 11.66 16.69 -0.73
CA ALA A 244 10.71 16.56 -1.82
C ALA A 244 9.63 15.49 -1.53
N SER A 245 10.05 14.33 -1.04
CA SER A 245 9.15 13.22 -0.71
C SER A 245 8.16 13.61 0.40
N VAL A 246 8.64 14.21 1.50
CA VAL A 246 7.75 14.64 2.59
C VAL A 246 6.75 15.69 2.11
N ARG A 247 7.20 16.69 1.32
CA ARG A 247 6.30 17.70 0.73
C ARG A 247 5.18 17.07 -0.09
N GLU A 248 5.51 16.08 -0.92
CA GLU A 248 4.53 15.37 -1.75
C GLU A 248 3.54 14.56 -0.91
N HIS A 249 3.99 13.94 0.18
CA HIS A 249 3.13 13.17 1.07
C HIS A 249 2.23 14.03 1.97
N LEU A 250 2.49 15.33 2.08
CA LEU A 250 1.64 16.28 2.79
C LEU A 250 0.41 16.73 1.98
N ILE A 251 0.31 16.35 0.71
CA ILE A 251 -0.84 16.71 -0.15
C ILE A 251 -2.07 15.93 0.31
N ALA A 252 -3.03 16.63 0.91
CA ALA A 252 -4.31 16.07 1.33
C ALA A 252 -5.34 17.20 1.52
N ASP A 253 -6.60 16.94 1.18
CA ASP A 253 -7.73 17.85 1.46
C ASP A 253 -8.39 17.55 2.83
N VAL A 254 -7.75 16.70 3.65
CA VAL A 254 -8.22 16.26 4.97
C VAL A 254 -7.14 16.49 6.04
N PRO A 255 -7.50 16.52 7.33
CA PRO A 255 -6.52 16.66 8.40
C PRO A 255 -5.45 15.56 8.37
N LEU A 256 -4.18 16.00 8.49
CA LEU A 256 -2.99 15.15 8.47
C LEU A 256 -2.20 15.30 9.76
N GLY A 257 -1.55 14.22 10.20
CA GLY A 257 -0.65 14.19 11.35
C GLY A 257 0.56 13.30 11.12
N ILE A 258 1.38 13.14 12.15
CA ILE A 258 2.63 12.35 12.07
C ILE A 258 2.72 11.42 13.28
N TRP A 259 3.07 10.16 13.03
CA TRP A 259 3.47 9.23 14.07
C TRP A 259 4.92 9.49 14.44
N SER A 260 5.17 9.82 15.69
CA SER A 260 6.47 10.25 16.18
C SER A 260 6.91 9.39 17.37
N SER A 261 7.82 8.46 17.14
CA SER A 261 8.47 7.66 18.21
C SER A 261 9.56 8.45 18.95
N GLY A 262 10.00 9.58 18.40
CA GLY A 262 11.20 10.28 18.87
C GLY A 262 12.51 9.67 18.35
N GLY A 263 12.44 8.58 17.61
CA GLY A 263 13.57 7.98 16.88
C GLY A 263 14.04 8.84 15.71
N LEU A 264 15.18 8.49 15.12
CA LEU A 264 15.81 9.26 14.04
C LEU A 264 14.88 9.41 12.83
N ASP A 265 14.25 8.33 12.40
CA ASP A 265 13.46 8.27 11.16
C ASP A 265 12.19 9.11 11.27
N SER A 266 11.39 8.88 12.32
CA SER A 266 10.16 9.65 12.56
C SER A 266 10.45 11.12 12.81
N SER A 267 11.57 11.44 13.50
CA SER A 267 11.99 12.83 13.75
C SER A 267 12.46 13.52 12.47
N THR A 268 13.08 12.79 11.54
CA THR A 268 13.48 13.31 10.23
C THR A 268 12.25 13.66 9.37
N ILE A 269 11.24 12.79 9.34
CA ILE A 269 9.97 13.08 8.66
C ILE A 269 9.31 14.32 9.26
N LEU A 270 9.22 14.38 10.60
CA LEU A 270 8.64 15.53 11.29
C LEU A 270 9.42 16.82 11.02
N HIS A 271 10.76 16.77 10.94
CA HIS A 271 11.59 17.93 10.63
C HIS A 271 11.18 18.59 9.31
N TYR A 272 11.16 17.81 8.23
CA TYR A 272 10.78 18.35 6.92
C TYR A 272 9.30 18.72 6.83
N ALA A 273 8.42 17.98 7.49
CA ALA A 273 7.00 18.30 7.51
C ALA A 273 6.70 19.60 8.27
N ALA A 274 7.41 19.88 9.36
CA ALA A 274 7.25 21.11 10.14
C ALA A 274 7.72 22.38 9.38
N GLU A 275 8.61 22.25 8.41
CA GLU A 275 9.01 23.35 7.52
C GLU A 275 7.88 23.75 6.55
N GLU A 276 7.08 22.77 6.09
CA GLU A 276 6.01 22.97 5.12
C GLU A 276 4.67 23.30 5.79
N ALA A 277 4.39 22.75 6.98
CA ALA A 277 3.12 22.89 7.68
C ALA A 277 3.34 23.12 9.18
N PRO A 278 3.25 24.36 9.67
CA PRO A 278 3.34 24.64 11.10
C PRO A 278 2.10 24.13 11.84
N GLY A 279 2.28 23.75 13.11
CA GLY A 279 1.18 23.32 13.99
C GLY A 279 0.66 21.91 13.71
N LEU A 280 1.52 21.05 13.17
CA LEU A 280 1.17 19.64 12.91
C LEU A 280 0.78 18.91 14.19
N LYS A 281 -0.16 17.97 14.05
CA LYS A 281 -0.49 17.01 15.09
C LYS A 281 0.50 15.85 15.07
N THR A 282 1.01 15.48 16.25
CA THR A 282 1.85 14.29 16.39
C THR A 282 1.24 13.30 17.36
N PHE A 283 1.48 12.00 17.11
CA PHE A 283 0.88 10.91 17.85
C PHE A 283 1.95 9.90 18.23
N SER A 284 1.92 9.46 19.50
CA SER A 284 2.89 8.51 20.04
C SER A 284 2.24 7.53 21.01
N VAL A 285 2.85 6.36 21.17
CA VAL A 285 2.52 5.38 22.21
C VAL A 285 3.60 5.42 23.27
N SER A 286 3.20 5.51 24.54
CA SER A 286 4.09 5.34 25.69
C SER A 286 3.88 4.00 26.38
N PHE A 287 4.92 3.54 27.05
CA PHE A 287 4.94 2.31 27.85
C PHE A 287 5.48 2.64 29.25
N ARG A 288 4.72 3.43 29.99
CA ARG A 288 5.17 4.00 31.28
C ARG A 288 5.69 2.94 32.23
N GLY A 289 6.89 3.14 32.73
CA GLY A 289 7.53 2.23 33.66
C GLY A 289 8.24 1.03 33.01
N ALA A 290 8.20 0.87 31.69
CA ALA A 290 8.94 -0.16 30.97
C ALA A 290 10.32 0.34 30.52
N SER A 291 11.28 -0.58 30.38
CA SER A 291 12.65 -0.26 29.95
C SER A 291 12.78 0.24 28.50
N HIS A 292 11.71 0.08 27.73
CA HIS A 292 11.60 0.50 26.33
C HIS A 292 10.65 1.69 26.13
N ASP A 293 10.37 2.46 27.20
CA ASP A 293 9.54 3.67 27.12
C ASP A 293 10.32 4.81 26.43
N GLU A 294 9.85 5.19 25.23
CA GLU A 294 10.43 6.25 24.42
C GLU A 294 9.82 7.64 24.70
N SER A 295 8.94 7.74 25.71
CA SER A 295 8.20 8.98 26.01
C SER A 295 9.08 10.21 26.25
N PRO A 296 10.26 10.13 26.85
CA PRO A 296 11.13 11.31 26.98
C PRO A 296 11.56 11.89 25.64
N TRP A 297 11.82 11.02 24.64
CA TRP A 297 12.33 11.43 23.33
C TRP A 297 11.26 12.08 22.47
N PHE A 298 10.09 11.46 22.32
CA PHE A 298 9.05 12.05 21.49
C PHE A 298 8.48 13.34 22.10
N ARG A 299 8.47 13.49 23.42
CA ARG A 299 8.06 14.75 24.08
C ARG A 299 9.05 15.89 23.80
N GLU A 300 10.37 15.60 23.82
CA GLU A 300 11.40 16.58 23.46
C GLU A 300 11.27 16.99 21.98
N VAL A 301 11.03 16.04 21.09
CA VAL A 301 10.84 16.30 19.67
C VAL A 301 9.56 17.13 19.45
N ALA A 302 8.45 16.78 20.07
CA ALA A 302 7.20 17.52 19.97
C ALA A 302 7.35 18.98 20.47
N LYS A 303 8.06 19.18 21.60
CA LYS A 303 8.38 20.49 22.12
C LYS A 303 9.26 21.30 21.18
N LYS A 304 10.30 20.68 20.59
CA LYS A 304 11.21 21.33 19.64
C LYS A 304 10.48 21.90 18.42
N TYR A 305 9.52 21.15 17.87
CA TYR A 305 8.79 21.54 16.66
C TYR A 305 7.45 22.22 16.96
N GLY A 306 7.07 22.38 18.24
CA GLY A 306 5.84 23.05 18.64
C GLY A 306 4.57 22.35 18.14
N THR A 307 4.56 21.01 18.11
CA THR A 307 3.42 20.24 17.61
C THR A 307 2.31 20.12 18.65
N GLU A 308 1.06 19.95 18.18
CA GLU A 308 -0.04 19.49 19.02
C GLU A 308 0.14 17.98 19.23
N HIS A 309 0.75 17.62 20.36
CA HIS A 309 1.15 16.25 20.64
C HIS A 309 0.08 15.47 21.40
N HIS A 310 -0.26 14.30 20.89
CA HIS A 310 -1.18 13.33 21.49
C HIS A 310 -0.42 12.06 21.86
N GLU A 311 -0.45 11.72 23.14
CA GLU A 311 0.22 10.54 23.70
C GLU A 311 -0.83 9.53 24.15
N PHE A 312 -0.66 8.28 23.73
CA PHE A 312 -1.43 7.14 24.21
C PHE A 312 -0.57 6.25 25.09
N ASP A 313 -0.98 6.06 26.35
CA ASP A 313 -0.31 5.15 27.28
C ASP A 313 -0.87 3.73 27.12
N LEU A 314 -0.05 2.82 26.61
CA LEU A 314 -0.41 1.41 26.47
C LEU A 314 -0.25 0.71 27.82
N ASN A 315 -1.28 0.83 28.67
CA ASN A 315 -1.32 0.21 29.96
C ASN A 315 -1.72 -1.27 29.85
N PRO A 316 -1.09 -2.20 30.61
CA PRO A 316 -1.45 -3.61 30.63
C PRO A 316 -2.88 -3.94 31.09
N GLU A 317 -3.64 -2.98 31.60
CA GLU A 317 -5.08 -3.15 31.93
C GLU A 317 -6.00 -3.21 30.70
N GLN A 318 -5.47 -3.01 29.49
CA GLN A 318 -6.23 -3.19 28.26
C GLN A 318 -6.63 -4.66 28.06
N ASP A 319 -7.86 -4.90 27.58
CA ASP A 319 -8.33 -6.24 27.23
C ASP A 319 -7.61 -6.72 25.95
N LEU A 320 -6.40 -7.25 26.13
CA LEU A 320 -5.57 -7.74 25.04
C LEU A 320 -6.24 -8.88 24.24
N PRO A 321 -6.89 -9.89 24.86
CA PRO A 321 -7.56 -10.94 24.11
C PRO A 321 -8.62 -10.38 23.14
N ALA A 322 -9.53 -9.54 23.61
CA ALA A 322 -10.55 -8.94 22.76
C ALA A 322 -9.97 -8.03 21.67
N THR A 323 -8.85 -7.35 21.95
CA THR A 323 -8.17 -6.53 20.94
C THR A 323 -7.53 -7.40 19.87
N ILE A 324 -6.88 -8.50 20.23
CA ILE A 324 -6.30 -9.47 19.29
C ILE A 324 -7.40 -10.09 18.42
N GLU A 325 -8.54 -10.48 18.99
CA GLU A 325 -9.67 -10.98 18.21
C GLU A 325 -10.17 -9.97 17.18
N ARG A 326 -10.27 -8.69 17.56
CA ARG A 326 -10.61 -7.60 16.61
C ARG A 326 -9.53 -7.44 15.54
N MET A 327 -8.26 -7.46 15.90
CA MET A 327 -7.15 -7.36 14.94
C MET A 327 -7.20 -8.47 13.91
N VAL A 328 -7.42 -9.73 14.31
CA VAL A 328 -7.52 -10.88 13.41
C VAL A 328 -8.60 -10.69 12.35
N HIS A 329 -9.71 -10.04 12.69
CA HIS A 329 -10.76 -9.74 11.72
C HIS A 329 -10.30 -8.79 10.60
N TYR A 330 -9.43 -7.84 10.91
CA TYR A 330 -8.91 -6.85 9.94
C TYR A 330 -7.63 -7.31 9.24
N LEU A 331 -6.86 -8.19 9.87
CA LEU A 331 -5.70 -8.83 9.26
C LEU A 331 -6.16 -10.05 8.47
N ASP A 332 -5.81 -10.13 7.19
CA ASP A 332 -6.17 -11.30 6.38
C ASP A 332 -5.24 -12.49 6.62
N GLU A 333 -4.00 -12.22 6.98
CA GLU A 333 -2.98 -13.22 7.26
C GLU A 333 -2.41 -12.98 8.66
N PRO A 334 -2.00 -14.02 9.36
CA PRO A 334 -1.36 -13.87 10.66
C PRO A 334 -0.04 -13.12 10.51
N THR A 335 0.28 -12.33 11.53
CA THR A 335 1.59 -11.69 11.69
C THR A 335 2.18 -12.09 13.04
N ALA A 336 3.49 -12.31 13.08
CA ALA A 336 4.23 -12.50 14.32
C ALA A 336 4.95 -11.21 14.77
N ASP A 337 4.64 -10.08 14.13
CA ASP A 337 5.20 -8.78 14.52
C ASP A 337 4.53 -8.27 15.81
N ALA A 338 5.33 -8.15 16.87
CA ALA A 338 4.88 -7.60 18.14
C ALA A 338 4.52 -6.10 18.05
N GLY A 339 5.03 -5.39 17.05
CA GLY A 339 4.69 -3.98 16.76
C GLY A 339 3.24 -3.79 16.30
N ALA A 340 2.58 -4.83 15.81
CA ALA A 340 1.21 -4.73 15.31
C ALA A 340 0.21 -4.22 16.36
N LEU A 341 0.36 -4.63 17.63
CA LEU A 341 -0.53 -4.21 18.70
C LEU A 341 -0.39 -2.71 19.08
N PRO A 342 0.82 -2.18 19.33
CA PRO A 342 1.01 -0.75 19.51
C PRO A 342 0.51 0.09 18.31
N VAL A 343 0.76 -0.36 17.09
CA VAL A 343 0.29 0.30 15.86
C VAL A 343 -1.24 0.31 15.79
N TRP A 344 -1.90 -0.76 16.21
CA TRP A 344 -3.36 -0.80 16.30
C TRP A 344 -3.92 0.31 17.17
N TYR A 345 -3.44 0.44 18.41
CA TYR A 345 -3.89 1.48 19.34
C TYR A 345 -3.53 2.88 18.85
N LEU A 346 -2.32 3.05 18.31
CA LEU A 346 -1.88 4.32 17.73
C LEU A 346 -2.79 4.74 16.57
N ALA A 347 -3.15 3.82 15.69
CA ALA A 347 -4.05 4.08 14.58
C ALA A 347 -5.47 4.45 15.06
N GLU A 348 -6.00 3.73 16.07
CA GLU A 348 -7.31 4.01 16.66
C GLU A 348 -7.36 5.41 17.28
N MET A 349 -6.34 5.79 18.04
CA MET A 349 -6.22 7.14 18.62
C MET A 349 -6.08 8.20 17.52
N THR A 350 -5.17 7.99 16.58
CA THR A 350 -4.89 8.91 15.48
C THR A 350 -6.14 9.21 14.66
N ARG A 351 -6.95 8.18 14.38
CA ARG A 351 -8.17 8.32 13.58
C ARG A 351 -9.22 9.27 14.19
N ARG A 352 -9.18 9.48 15.48
CA ARG A 352 -10.08 10.44 16.18
C ARG A 352 -9.75 11.91 15.87
N HIS A 353 -8.54 12.17 15.39
CA HIS A 353 -8.00 13.52 15.19
C HIS A 353 -7.70 13.85 13.74
N VAL A 354 -7.21 12.86 12.97
CA VAL A 354 -6.79 13.04 11.58
C VAL A 354 -7.21 11.85 10.70
N THR A 355 -7.22 12.07 9.40
CA THR A 355 -7.53 11.02 8.42
C THR A 355 -6.26 10.38 7.85
N VAL A 356 -5.18 11.15 7.75
CA VAL A 356 -3.89 10.72 7.21
C VAL A 356 -2.82 10.87 8.29
N ALA A 357 -1.93 9.90 8.39
CA ALA A 357 -0.73 9.99 9.22
C ALA A 357 0.50 9.58 8.42
N LEU A 358 1.56 10.39 8.50
CA LEU A 358 2.89 10.02 8.01
C LEU A 358 3.65 9.30 9.12
N SER A 359 4.55 8.39 8.72
CA SER A 359 5.44 7.66 9.63
C SER A 359 6.84 7.53 9.04
N GLY A 360 7.80 7.09 9.86
CA GLY A 360 9.16 6.76 9.43
C GLY A 360 9.34 5.34 8.90
N GLU A 361 8.26 4.60 8.66
CA GLU A 361 8.30 3.21 8.21
C GLU A 361 9.07 3.04 6.89
N GLY A 362 9.86 1.97 6.80
CA GLY A 362 10.66 1.65 5.63
C GLY A 362 12.08 2.23 5.65
N ALA A 363 12.43 3.07 6.62
CA ALA A 363 13.75 3.66 6.71
C ALA A 363 14.82 2.64 7.08
N ASP A 364 14.53 1.73 8.01
CA ASP A 364 15.46 0.65 8.39
C ASP A 364 15.79 -0.27 7.21
N GLU A 365 14.81 -0.56 6.35
CA GLU A 365 14.99 -1.35 5.14
C GLU A 365 15.85 -0.63 4.10
N LEU A 366 15.64 0.68 3.91
CA LEU A 366 16.37 1.47 2.94
C LEU A 366 17.80 1.77 3.37
N PHE A 367 18.01 2.02 4.67
CA PHE A 367 19.30 2.49 5.21
C PHE A 367 20.03 1.45 6.05
N GLY A 368 19.54 0.21 6.13
CA GLY A 368 20.20 -0.88 6.85
C GLY A 368 20.18 -0.69 8.37
N GLY A 369 19.09 -0.17 8.93
CA GLY A 369 18.99 0.16 10.36
C GLY A 369 18.90 -1.06 11.28
N TYR A 370 18.38 -2.19 10.79
CA TYR A 370 18.24 -3.40 11.62
C TYR A 370 19.56 -4.06 11.95
N LEU A 371 19.69 -4.54 13.19
CA LEU A 371 20.85 -5.30 13.65
C LEU A 371 21.08 -6.59 12.86
N THR A 372 20.05 -7.16 12.27
CA THR A 372 20.11 -8.34 11.40
C THR A 372 21.01 -8.13 10.19
N TYR A 373 21.03 -6.93 9.58
CA TYR A 373 21.93 -6.61 8.48
C TYR A 373 23.41 -6.66 8.89
N ARG A 374 23.71 -6.22 10.13
CA ARG A 374 25.07 -6.32 10.69
C ARG A 374 25.47 -7.76 10.95
N ALA A 375 24.54 -8.59 11.46
CA ALA A 375 24.77 -10.00 11.69
C ALA A 375 25.03 -10.74 10.36
N ASP A 376 24.25 -10.46 9.32
CA ASP A 376 24.44 -11.03 7.98
C ASP A 376 25.80 -10.63 7.37
N ALA A 377 26.17 -9.37 7.46
CA ALA A 377 27.46 -8.89 7.00
C ALA A 377 28.64 -9.54 7.75
N LEU A 378 28.50 -9.82 9.05
CA LEU A 378 29.50 -10.55 9.84
C LEU A 378 29.58 -12.02 9.44
N ALA A 379 28.42 -12.67 9.26
CA ALA A 379 28.35 -14.06 8.79
C ALA A 379 28.98 -14.24 7.41
N ALA A 380 28.71 -13.32 6.47
CA ALA A 380 29.32 -13.32 5.15
C ALA A 380 30.85 -13.18 5.18
N ARG A 381 31.41 -12.42 6.14
CA ARG A 381 32.87 -12.31 6.35
C ARG A 381 33.47 -13.54 6.98
N ALA A 382 32.72 -14.24 7.85
CA ALA A 382 33.20 -15.42 8.56
C ALA A 382 33.09 -16.69 7.70
N GLN A 383 32.37 -16.70 6.59
CA GLN A 383 32.28 -17.87 5.71
C GLN A 383 33.65 -18.22 5.08
N PRO A 384 34.10 -19.48 5.18
CA PRO A 384 35.34 -19.93 4.52
C PRO A 384 35.25 -19.71 2.99
N LYS A 385 36.37 -19.31 2.37
CA LYS A 385 36.43 -19.03 0.92
C LYS A 385 36.00 -20.21 0.03
N CYS A 386 36.02 -21.44 0.54
CA CYS A 386 35.52 -22.63 -0.16
C CYS A 386 34.00 -22.68 -0.38
N TRP A 387 33.22 -21.93 0.37
CA TRP A 387 31.76 -21.86 0.20
C TRP A 387 31.31 -20.82 -0.85
N ARG A 388 32.20 -19.88 -1.23
CA ARG A 388 31.90 -18.83 -2.20
C ARG A 388 31.77 -19.31 -3.67
N GLY A 389 32.07 -20.58 -3.94
CA GLY A 389 32.09 -21.17 -5.29
C GLY A 389 30.84 -21.97 -5.70
N ARG A 390 29.85 -22.11 -4.82
CA ARG A 390 28.59 -22.77 -5.16
C ARG A 390 27.48 -21.74 -5.17
N ASN A 391 27.25 -21.14 -6.33
CA ASN A 391 25.99 -20.46 -6.62
C ASN A 391 24.89 -21.54 -6.57
N PRO A 392 23.91 -21.50 -5.67
CA PRO A 392 22.69 -22.23 -5.90
C PRO A 392 21.91 -21.40 -6.94
N SER A 393 21.91 -21.89 -8.17
CA SER A 393 20.87 -21.53 -9.12
C SER A 393 19.53 -21.96 -8.52
N ILE A 394 18.78 -21.00 -8.01
CA ILE A 394 17.35 -21.09 -7.74
C ILE A 394 16.66 -20.13 -8.68
#